data_9aa835e5582751e2a60468d1ea4b2e8e
#
_entry.id   9aa835e5582751e2a60468d1ea4b2e8e
#
_cell.length_a   1.000
_cell.length_b   1.000
_cell.length_c   1.000
_cell.angle_alpha   90.00
_cell.angle_beta   90.00
_cell.angle_gamma   90.00
#
_symmetry.space_group_name_H-M   'P 1'
#
loop_
_entity.id
_entity.type
_entity.pdbx_description
1 polymer ?
#
loop_
_entity_poly.entity_id
_entity_poly.type
_entity_poly.pdbx_seq_one_letter_code
_entity_poly.pdbx_strand_id
1 'polypeptide(L)'
;MKEITVAVIGSGSTYCPELVDGFIKAQSSLKLKKISFMDIDERKRTIVGNLCLRMLKKAGIECETLLTDNLDEALQGADFVVTQIRVGMLHARYLDETIPLKYDLIGQETTGIGGFFKALRTIPVMQHICDRIEAICPNAWLINFTNPSGIITEFVLNHTNVKCMGLCNVPINMIDDTKEAMGDDCDITYVGLNHLSWITSVKKDGKELIDDMLAQGFSTKVMANIKDDGFSLDCLNAVRGIPSSYLQYYYCRDAKLKHQKEDEKCRARVCMEIEEELLEMYSDETLVTKPALLDQRGGHKYSLAAVSLIDSIANDKRDVQIVNIKNNGTVDFMDDDDVLEIAAVIGKDLSLIHISEPTRPISIS
;
A
#
# COMPACT_ATOMS: atom_id res chain seq x y z
N MET A 1 19.42 18.69 0.94
CA MET A 1 18.05 18.40 1.41
C MET A 1 17.10 19.14 0.49
N LYS A 2 16.23 18.43 -0.20
CA LYS A 2 15.27 19.06 -1.12
C LYS A 2 14.03 19.49 -0.34
N GLU A 3 13.56 20.72 -0.59
CA GLU A 3 12.25 21.17 -0.09
C GLU A 3 11.15 20.59 -0.96
N ILE A 4 10.08 20.08 -0.33
CA ILE A 4 8.94 19.47 -0.99
C ILE A 4 7.61 19.99 -0.43
N THR A 5 6.61 20.05 -1.32
CA THR A 5 5.20 20.32 -0.99
C THR A 5 4.39 19.06 -1.20
N VAL A 6 3.65 18.63 -0.18
CA VAL A 6 2.88 17.38 -0.19
C VAL A 6 1.39 17.68 0.02
N ALA A 7 0.54 17.11 -0.83
CA ALA A 7 -0.91 17.10 -0.64
C ALA A 7 -1.35 15.69 -0.24
N VAL A 8 -2.03 15.54 0.89
CA VAL A 8 -2.58 14.26 1.38
C VAL A 8 -4.09 14.28 1.18
N ILE A 9 -4.57 13.46 0.23
CA ILE A 9 -5.99 13.35 -0.13
C ILE A 9 -6.58 12.12 0.55
N GLY A 10 -7.61 12.32 1.38
CA GLY A 10 -8.15 11.34 2.29
C GLY A 10 -7.48 11.39 3.67
N SER A 11 -7.12 12.61 4.11
CA SER A 11 -6.37 12.83 5.37
C SER A 11 -7.16 12.53 6.64
N GLY A 12 -8.48 12.38 6.57
CA GLY A 12 -9.32 11.88 7.67
C GLY A 12 -9.12 10.38 7.95
N SER A 13 -8.33 9.69 7.13
CA SER A 13 -7.89 8.32 7.42
C SER A 13 -7.08 8.27 8.71
N THR A 14 -7.44 7.33 9.61
CA THR A 14 -6.67 7.10 10.84
C THR A 14 -5.21 6.66 10.60
N TYR A 15 -4.83 6.38 9.35
CA TYR A 15 -3.44 6.15 8.95
C TYR A 15 -2.63 7.43 8.70
N CYS A 16 -3.25 8.59 8.60
CA CYS A 16 -2.53 9.83 8.31
C CYS A 16 -1.41 10.14 9.32
N PRO A 17 -1.58 9.91 10.64
CA PRO A 17 -0.49 10.04 11.62
C PRO A 17 0.72 9.13 11.35
N GLU A 18 0.51 7.95 10.78
CA GLU A 18 1.60 7.06 10.36
C GLU A 18 2.43 7.70 9.23
N LEU A 19 1.77 8.30 8.22
CA LEU A 19 2.45 9.02 7.15
C LEU A 19 3.27 10.20 7.68
N VAL A 20 2.71 10.97 8.62
CA VAL A 20 3.41 12.09 9.26
C VAL A 20 4.62 11.61 10.07
N ASP A 21 4.50 10.49 10.80
CA ASP A 21 5.63 9.87 11.50
C ASP A 21 6.76 9.47 10.54
N GLY A 22 6.41 9.01 9.34
CA GLY A 22 7.38 8.76 8.26
C GLY A 22 8.15 10.03 7.86
N PHE A 23 7.47 11.15 7.62
CA PHE A 23 8.13 12.44 7.32
C PHE A 23 9.00 12.94 8.49
N ILE A 24 8.55 12.75 9.73
CA ILE A 24 9.34 13.09 10.91
C ILE A 24 10.66 12.31 10.94
N LYS A 25 10.61 11.01 10.64
CA LYS A 25 11.80 10.16 10.57
C LYS A 25 12.74 10.53 9.42
N ALA A 26 12.18 11.00 8.31
CA ALA A 26 12.95 11.38 7.11
C ALA A 26 13.44 12.84 7.12
N GLN A 27 13.26 13.61 8.20
CA GLN A 27 13.62 15.04 8.26
C GLN A 27 15.10 15.34 8.03
N SER A 28 15.97 14.34 8.09
CA SER A 28 17.40 14.49 7.74
C SER A 28 17.66 14.51 6.23
N SER A 29 16.75 13.99 5.42
CA SER A 29 16.86 13.89 3.94
C SER A 29 15.81 14.70 3.19
N LEU A 30 14.61 14.89 3.77
CA LEU A 30 13.51 15.66 3.21
C LEU A 30 13.18 16.87 4.09
N LYS A 31 12.94 18.02 3.46
CA LYS A 31 12.41 19.21 4.15
C LYS A 31 11.01 19.49 3.65
N LEU A 32 10.02 19.35 4.52
CA LEU A 32 8.65 19.79 4.22
C LEU A 32 8.61 21.31 4.14
N LYS A 33 8.24 21.86 2.97
CA LYS A 33 7.89 23.26 2.77
C LYS A 33 6.43 23.51 3.15
N LYS A 34 5.56 22.63 2.63
CA LYS A 34 4.11 22.66 2.88
C LYS A 34 3.56 21.24 2.93
N ILE A 35 2.60 21.01 3.82
CA ILE A 35 1.77 19.81 3.81
C ILE A 35 0.29 20.19 3.92
N SER A 36 -0.51 19.73 2.95
CA SER A 36 -1.95 19.97 2.91
C SER A 36 -2.67 18.67 3.26
N PHE A 37 -3.61 18.74 4.20
CA PHE A 37 -4.46 17.65 4.64
C PHE A 37 -5.88 17.89 4.13
N MET A 38 -6.28 17.15 3.10
CA MET A 38 -7.61 17.27 2.48
C MET A 38 -8.47 16.07 2.82
N ASP A 39 -9.67 16.31 3.32
CA ASP A 39 -10.72 15.31 3.47
C ASP A 39 -12.09 15.95 3.42
N ILE A 40 -13.08 15.24 2.87
CA ILE A 40 -14.47 15.68 2.80
C ILE A 40 -15.23 15.49 4.12
N ASP A 41 -14.75 14.59 4.99
CA ASP A 41 -15.31 14.35 6.33
C ASP A 41 -14.72 15.36 7.32
N GLU A 42 -15.51 16.37 7.68
CA GLU A 42 -15.08 17.46 8.58
C GLU A 42 -14.64 16.95 9.95
N ARG A 43 -15.38 15.99 10.54
CA ARG A 43 -15.04 15.42 11.86
C ARG A 43 -13.68 14.74 11.81
N LYS A 44 -13.49 13.84 10.85
CA LYS A 44 -12.23 13.09 10.73
C LYS A 44 -11.08 14.00 10.33
N ARG A 45 -11.28 14.89 9.37
CA ARG A 45 -10.27 15.89 8.96
C ARG A 45 -9.77 16.69 10.15
N THR A 46 -10.68 17.16 10.99
CA THR A 46 -10.34 17.98 12.17
C THR A 46 -9.59 17.17 13.22
N ILE A 47 -10.10 16.00 13.60
CA ILE A 47 -9.50 15.17 14.65
C ILE A 47 -8.11 14.66 14.21
N VAL A 48 -8.04 14.01 13.06
CA VAL A 48 -6.80 13.41 12.56
C VAL A 48 -5.79 14.48 12.16
N GLY A 49 -6.24 15.54 11.47
CA GLY A 49 -5.39 16.64 11.06
C GLY A 49 -4.75 17.35 12.26
N ASN A 50 -5.52 17.65 13.32
CA ASN A 50 -4.98 18.28 14.53
C ASN A 50 -3.91 17.41 15.21
N LEU A 51 -4.09 16.08 15.27
CA LEU A 51 -3.00 15.21 15.76
C LEU A 51 -1.76 15.32 14.86
N CYS A 52 -1.93 15.28 13.54
CA CYS A 52 -0.81 15.43 12.60
C CYS A 52 -0.05 16.75 12.82
N LEU A 53 -0.77 17.86 13.03
CA LEU A 53 -0.15 19.17 13.35
C LEU A 53 0.61 19.14 14.68
N ARG A 54 0.04 18.52 15.72
CA ARG A 54 0.72 18.36 17.02
C ARG A 54 1.99 17.52 16.89
N MET A 55 1.96 16.45 16.08
CA MET A 55 3.13 15.60 15.83
C MET A 55 4.26 16.38 15.13
N LEU A 56 3.95 17.12 14.07
CA LEU A 56 4.91 17.96 13.34
C LEU A 56 5.54 19.01 14.28
N LYS A 57 4.72 19.71 15.06
CA LYS A 57 5.17 20.69 16.06
C LYS A 57 6.08 20.07 17.11
N LYS A 58 5.72 18.89 17.64
CA LYS A 58 6.54 18.17 18.64
C LYS A 58 7.89 17.77 18.08
N ALA A 59 7.95 17.42 16.80
CA ALA A 59 9.19 17.06 16.10
C ALA A 59 10.04 18.27 15.69
N GLY A 60 9.57 19.50 15.92
CA GLY A 60 10.27 20.72 15.51
C GLY A 60 10.29 20.95 13.99
N ILE A 61 9.33 20.38 13.26
CA ILE A 61 9.21 20.59 11.82
C ILE A 61 8.38 21.85 11.57
N GLU A 62 9.05 22.88 11.05
CA GLU A 62 8.44 24.13 10.63
C GLU A 62 8.09 24.05 9.14
N CYS A 63 6.81 23.97 8.80
CA CYS A 63 6.28 23.98 7.45
C CYS A 63 4.91 24.66 7.39
N GLU A 64 4.52 25.13 6.22
CA GLU A 64 3.15 25.57 6.01
C GLU A 64 2.21 24.37 6.11
N THR A 65 1.10 24.51 6.82
CA THR A 65 0.10 23.44 7.00
C THR A 65 -1.28 23.96 6.60
N LEU A 66 -2.05 23.13 5.90
CA LEU A 66 -3.41 23.43 5.47
C LEU A 66 -4.33 22.26 5.79
N LEU A 67 -5.44 22.50 6.50
CA LEU A 67 -6.57 21.57 6.64
C LEU A 67 -7.71 22.11 5.79
N THR A 68 -8.18 21.35 4.79
CA THR A 68 -9.21 21.81 3.86
C THR A 68 -10.10 20.65 3.37
N ASP A 69 -11.31 20.95 2.94
CA ASP A 69 -12.18 20.07 2.15
C ASP A 69 -12.09 20.39 0.64
N ASN A 70 -11.36 21.42 0.28
CA ASN A 70 -11.19 21.85 -1.09
C ASN A 70 -9.97 21.20 -1.71
N LEU A 71 -10.21 20.30 -2.69
CA LEU A 71 -9.18 19.58 -3.41
C LEU A 71 -8.20 20.53 -4.12
N ASP A 72 -8.71 21.56 -4.74
CA ASP A 72 -7.89 22.51 -5.51
C ASP A 72 -6.91 23.27 -4.63
N GLU A 73 -7.37 23.71 -3.45
CA GLU A 73 -6.49 24.37 -2.47
C GLU A 73 -5.38 23.44 -1.97
N ALA A 74 -5.73 22.16 -1.74
CA ALA A 74 -4.76 21.17 -1.28
C ALA A 74 -3.66 20.92 -2.33
N LEU A 75 -4.01 20.90 -3.61
CA LEU A 75 -3.11 20.62 -4.73
C LEU A 75 -2.20 21.80 -5.11
N GLN A 76 -2.46 23.02 -4.63
CA GLN A 76 -1.65 24.19 -5.00
C GLN A 76 -0.17 24.02 -4.66
N GLY A 77 0.64 23.98 -5.72
CA GLY A 77 2.10 23.89 -5.63
C GLY A 77 2.63 22.52 -5.14
N ALA A 78 1.80 21.48 -5.17
CA ALA A 78 2.23 20.15 -4.75
C ALA A 78 3.30 19.56 -5.67
N ASP A 79 4.38 19.05 -5.10
CA ASP A 79 5.37 18.19 -5.75
C ASP A 79 4.93 16.71 -5.69
N PHE A 80 4.23 16.35 -4.62
CA PHE A 80 3.72 15.00 -4.38
C PHE A 80 2.27 15.05 -3.90
N VAL A 81 1.45 14.18 -4.46
CA VAL A 81 0.07 13.94 -4.04
C VAL A 81 -0.02 12.52 -3.49
N VAL A 82 -0.41 12.36 -2.25
CA VAL A 82 -0.59 11.04 -1.61
C VAL A 82 -2.09 10.77 -1.48
N THR A 83 -2.58 9.69 -2.09
CA THR A 83 -4.00 9.31 -1.99
C THR A 83 -4.18 8.12 -1.04
N GLN A 84 -5.06 8.28 -0.06
CA GLN A 84 -5.46 7.24 0.89
C GLN A 84 -6.98 7.24 1.14
N ILE A 85 -7.74 7.48 0.08
CA ILE A 85 -9.19 7.60 0.13
C ILE A 85 -9.88 6.23 0.29
N ARG A 86 -11.06 6.25 0.89
CA ARG A 86 -11.95 5.10 0.96
C ARG A 86 -13.38 5.53 0.60
N VAL A 87 -13.73 5.35 -0.67
CA VAL A 87 -15.07 5.70 -1.16
C VAL A 87 -16.12 4.78 -0.51
N GLY A 88 -17.15 5.40 0.09
CA GLY A 88 -18.18 4.69 0.85
C GLY A 88 -17.77 4.28 2.26
N MET A 89 -16.59 4.73 2.76
CA MET A 89 -16.09 4.52 4.11
C MET A 89 -16.04 3.03 4.50
N LEU A 90 -16.01 2.73 5.80
CA LEU A 90 -16.00 1.34 6.31
C LEU A 90 -17.33 0.63 6.12
N HIS A 91 -18.44 1.39 5.94
CA HIS A 91 -19.72 0.77 5.64
C HIS A 91 -19.72 0.06 4.27
N ALA A 92 -19.18 0.69 3.23
CA ALA A 92 -19.05 0.04 1.93
C ALA A 92 -18.11 -1.19 2.01
N ARG A 93 -17.01 -1.10 2.78
CA ARG A 93 -16.16 -2.25 3.06
C ARG A 93 -16.93 -3.41 3.70
N TYR A 94 -17.79 -3.10 4.66
CA TYR A 94 -18.64 -4.12 5.30
C TYR A 94 -19.50 -4.85 4.25
N LEU A 95 -20.08 -4.12 3.31
CA LEU A 95 -20.84 -4.71 2.21
C LEU A 95 -19.96 -5.54 1.27
N ASP A 96 -18.75 -5.07 0.94
CA ASP A 96 -17.78 -5.81 0.12
C ASP A 96 -17.36 -7.14 0.76
N GLU A 97 -17.28 -7.19 2.10
CA GLU A 97 -16.92 -8.40 2.83
C GLU A 97 -18.12 -9.35 3.08
N THR A 98 -19.34 -8.83 3.21
CA THR A 98 -20.49 -9.64 3.66
C THR A 98 -21.43 -10.08 2.53
N ILE A 99 -21.56 -9.30 1.46
CA ILE A 99 -22.42 -9.66 0.33
C ILE A 99 -21.92 -10.94 -0.38
N PRO A 100 -20.61 -11.07 -0.71
CA PRO A 100 -20.10 -12.27 -1.38
C PRO A 100 -20.35 -13.56 -0.60
N LEU A 101 -20.28 -13.52 0.75
CA LEU A 101 -20.51 -14.69 1.60
C LEU A 101 -21.88 -15.33 1.41
N LYS A 102 -22.90 -14.55 1.01
CA LYS A 102 -24.25 -15.04 0.71
C LYS A 102 -24.32 -15.92 -0.54
N TYR A 103 -23.28 -15.87 -1.36
CA TYR A 103 -23.13 -16.60 -2.61
C TYR A 103 -21.98 -17.62 -2.58
N ASP A 104 -21.51 -17.98 -1.39
CA ASP A 104 -20.37 -18.88 -1.19
C ASP A 104 -19.06 -18.37 -1.85
N LEU A 105 -18.91 -17.05 -1.88
CA LEU A 105 -17.72 -16.37 -2.37
C LEU A 105 -16.96 -15.71 -1.21
N ILE A 106 -15.64 -15.63 -1.34
CA ILE A 106 -14.78 -14.93 -0.38
C ILE A 106 -15.18 -13.46 -0.28
N GLY A 107 -15.37 -12.99 0.96
CA GLY A 107 -15.60 -11.58 1.31
C GLY A 107 -14.30 -10.90 1.69
N GLN A 108 -13.70 -10.15 0.76
CA GLN A 108 -12.44 -9.43 0.99
C GLN A 108 -12.48 -8.09 0.23
N GLU A 109 -11.96 -7.02 0.85
CA GLU A 109 -12.12 -5.65 0.35
C GLU A 109 -11.25 -5.28 -0.87
N THR A 110 -10.20 -6.07 -1.18
CA THR A 110 -9.20 -5.71 -2.20
C THR A 110 -8.98 -6.80 -3.25
N THR A 111 -9.49 -8.00 -3.01
CA THR A 111 -9.39 -9.15 -3.92
C THR A 111 -10.78 -9.70 -4.22
N GLY A 112 -10.92 -10.44 -5.33
CA GLY A 112 -12.18 -11.03 -5.74
C GLY A 112 -13.30 -10.02 -5.98
N ILE A 113 -14.54 -10.43 -5.72
CA ILE A 113 -15.73 -9.62 -6.03
C ILE A 113 -15.84 -8.35 -5.19
N GLY A 114 -15.40 -8.39 -3.92
CA GLY A 114 -15.39 -7.20 -3.06
C GLY A 114 -14.37 -6.16 -3.53
N GLY A 115 -13.18 -6.61 -3.97
CA GLY A 115 -12.18 -5.74 -4.60
C GLY A 115 -12.69 -5.11 -5.89
N PHE A 116 -13.40 -5.87 -6.72
CA PHE A 116 -14.04 -5.38 -7.94
C PHE A 116 -15.06 -4.27 -7.64
N PHE A 117 -15.98 -4.49 -6.70
CA PHE A 117 -16.95 -3.45 -6.31
C PHE A 117 -16.29 -2.20 -5.75
N LYS A 118 -15.24 -2.37 -4.96
CA LYS A 118 -14.47 -1.24 -4.44
C LYS A 118 -13.78 -0.47 -5.56
N ALA A 119 -13.20 -1.14 -6.54
CA ALA A 119 -12.59 -0.50 -7.71
C ALA A 119 -13.61 0.32 -8.50
N LEU A 120 -14.76 -0.27 -8.84
CA LEU A 120 -15.82 0.39 -9.63
C LEU A 120 -16.30 1.70 -9.01
N ARG A 121 -16.42 1.79 -7.67
CA ARG A 121 -16.82 3.05 -7.02
C ARG A 121 -15.67 4.01 -6.77
N THR A 122 -14.42 3.53 -6.77
CA THR A 122 -13.24 4.35 -6.48
C THR A 122 -12.70 5.03 -7.73
N ILE A 123 -12.73 4.36 -8.88
CA ILE A 123 -12.23 4.86 -10.16
C ILE A 123 -12.81 6.24 -10.54
N PRO A 124 -14.14 6.49 -10.47
CA PRO A 124 -14.67 7.81 -10.82
C PRO A 124 -14.15 8.94 -9.92
N VAL A 125 -13.92 8.65 -8.63
CA VAL A 125 -13.36 9.63 -7.69
C VAL A 125 -11.88 9.86 -8.00
N MET A 126 -11.13 8.81 -8.33
CA MET A 126 -9.73 8.92 -8.72
C MET A 126 -9.59 9.69 -10.03
N GLN A 127 -10.48 9.47 -11.02
CA GLN A 127 -10.51 10.26 -12.26
C GLN A 127 -10.62 11.75 -11.93
N HIS A 128 -11.58 12.13 -11.08
CA HIS A 128 -11.73 13.53 -10.69
C HIS A 128 -10.47 14.09 -10.03
N ILE A 129 -9.81 13.32 -9.14
CA ILE A 129 -8.55 13.73 -8.51
C ILE A 129 -7.46 13.92 -9.56
N CYS A 130 -7.32 13.01 -10.52
CA CYS A 130 -6.34 13.13 -11.61
C CYS A 130 -6.60 14.34 -12.52
N ASP A 131 -7.86 14.59 -12.89
CA ASP A 131 -8.23 15.79 -13.66
C ASP A 131 -7.80 17.09 -12.94
N ARG A 132 -7.93 17.12 -11.61
CA ARG A 132 -7.47 18.27 -10.82
C ARG A 132 -5.95 18.35 -10.70
N ILE A 133 -5.25 17.21 -10.58
CA ILE A 133 -3.78 17.16 -10.58
C ILE A 133 -3.25 17.72 -11.91
N GLU A 134 -3.79 17.25 -13.03
CA GLU A 134 -3.38 17.72 -14.38
C GLU A 134 -3.59 19.22 -14.54
N ALA A 135 -4.68 19.77 -13.99
CA ALA A 135 -5.00 21.20 -14.11
C ALA A 135 -4.15 22.08 -13.17
N ILE A 136 -3.77 21.62 -11.98
CA ILE A 136 -3.22 22.47 -10.91
C ILE A 136 -1.74 22.21 -10.66
N CYS A 137 -1.32 20.94 -10.67
CA CYS A 137 0.06 20.53 -10.38
C CYS A 137 0.53 19.41 -11.34
N PRO A 138 0.55 19.63 -12.68
CA PRO A 138 0.75 18.60 -13.70
C PRO A 138 2.11 17.90 -13.63
N ASN A 139 3.06 18.43 -12.88
CA ASN A 139 4.38 17.84 -12.69
C ASN A 139 4.48 16.99 -11.42
N ALA A 140 3.45 17.02 -10.56
CA ALA A 140 3.42 16.25 -9.31
C ALA A 140 3.44 14.74 -9.56
N TRP A 141 4.03 14.01 -8.62
CA TRP A 141 3.90 12.57 -8.54
C TRP A 141 2.71 12.18 -7.67
N LEU A 142 1.85 11.33 -8.19
CA LEU A 142 0.79 10.68 -7.42
C LEU A 142 1.33 9.39 -6.79
N ILE A 143 1.38 9.35 -5.48
CA ILE A 143 1.72 8.16 -4.68
C ILE A 143 0.41 7.55 -4.20
N ASN A 144 0.01 6.46 -4.84
CA ASN A 144 -1.29 5.86 -4.62
C ASN A 144 -1.26 4.77 -3.52
N PHE A 145 -1.92 5.04 -2.39
CA PHE A 145 -2.26 4.04 -1.37
C PHE A 145 -3.71 3.58 -1.42
N THR A 146 -4.51 4.20 -2.28
CA THR A 146 -5.93 3.87 -2.39
C THR A 146 -6.08 2.47 -2.98
N ASN A 147 -6.72 1.60 -2.22
CA ASN A 147 -7.00 0.23 -2.63
C ASN A 147 -8.29 0.09 -3.46
N PRO A 148 -8.35 -0.91 -4.36
CA PRO A 148 -7.32 -1.89 -4.73
C PRO A 148 -6.15 -1.25 -5.47
N SER A 149 -4.95 -1.23 -4.87
CA SER A 149 -3.85 -0.40 -5.33
C SER A 149 -3.42 -0.70 -6.78
N GLY A 150 -3.33 -1.98 -7.16
CA GLY A 150 -2.99 -2.37 -8.53
C GLY A 150 -3.99 -1.81 -9.55
N ILE A 151 -5.30 -2.08 -9.36
CA ILE A 151 -6.36 -1.64 -10.29
C ILE A 151 -6.43 -0.11 -10.38
N ILE A 152 -6.34 0.60 -9.25
CA ILE A 152 -6.39 2.06 -9.24
C ILE A 152 -5.15 2.66 -9.91
N THR A 153 -3.97 2.10 -9.68
CA THR A 153 -2.74 2.55 -10.33
C THR A 153 -2.77 2.30 -11.83
N GLU A 154 -3.28 1.14 -12.27
CA GLU A 154 -3.47 0.80 -13.68
C GLU A 154 -4.43 1.78 -14.36
N PHE A 155 -5.57 2.08 -13.71
CA PHE A 155 -6.49 3.09 -14.21
C PHE A 155 -5.78 4.44 -14.42
N VAL A 156 -5.02 4.92 -13.42
CA VAL A 156 -4.32 6.21 -13.53
C VAL A 156 -3.30 6.20 -14.67
N LEU A 157 -2.45 5.17 -14.74
CA LEU A 157 -1.37 5.09 -15.72
C LEU A 157 -1.86 4.88 -17.17
N ASN A 158 -3.04 4.27 -17.36
CA ASN A 158 -3.56 3.97 -18.69
C ASN A 158 -4.60 4.99 -19.20
N HIS A 159 -5.20 5.77 -18.30
CA HIS A 159 -6.32 6.66 -18.67
C HIS A 159 -6.10 8.13 -18.30
N THR A 160 -4.93 8.49 -17.74
CA THR A 160 -4.57 9.88 -17.41
C THR A 160 -3.11 10.14 -17.76
N ASN A 161 -2.69 11.43 -17.71
CA ASN A 161 -1.29 11.81 -17.89
C ASN A 161 -0.55 12.03 -16.56
N VAL A 162 -1.16 11.65 -15.43
CA VAL A 162 -0.59 11.82 -14.11
C VAL A 162 0.54 10.81 -13.88
N LYS A 163 1.70 11.28 -13.46
CA LYS A 163 2.79 10.41 -13.03
C LYS A 163 2.37 9.69 -11.76
N CYS A 164 2.27 8.38 -11.80
CA CYS A 164 1.76 7.60 -10.68
C CYS A 164 2.64 6.40 -10.34
N MET A 165 2.74 6.10 -9.05
CA MET A 165 3.20 4.82 -8.53
C MET A 165 2.25 4.35 -7.44
N GLY A 166 1.85 3.09 -7.49
CA GLY A 166 1.06 2.46 -6.43
C GLY A 166 1.96 1.76 -5.42
N LEU A 167 1.55 1.77 -4.17
CA LEU A 167 2.29 1.16 -3.07
C LEU A 167 1.46 0.14 -2.29
N CYS A 168 2.16 -0.88 -1.78
CA CYS A 168 1.67 -1.83 -0.81
C CYS A 168 2.75 -2.13 0.23
N ASN A 169 2.34 -2.46 1.45
CA ASN A 169 3.28 -2.89 2.48
C ASN A 169 3.60 -4.39 2.45
N VAL A 170 2.87 -5.17 1.65
CA VAL A 170 3.10 -6.63 1.52
C VAL A 170 4.51 -6.95 1.04
N PRO A 171 5.02 -6.34 -0.06
CA PRO A 171 6.38 -6.62 -0.52
C PRO A 171 7.44 -6.34 0.53
N ILE A 172 7.31 -5.21 1.24
CA ILE A 172 8.27 -4.81 2.27
C ILE A 172 8.31 -5.85 3.39
N ASN A 173 7.14 -6.28 3.88
CA ASN A 173 7.09 -7.28 4.93
C ASN A 173 7.66 -8.62 4.46
N MET A 174 7.33 -9.06 3.24
CA MET A 174 7.85 -10.30 2.69
C MET A 174 9.38 -10.29 2.55
N ILE A 175 9.94 -9.17 2.07
CA ILE A 175 11.39 -9.01 1.94
C ILE A 175 12.06 -8.97 3.31
N ASP A 176 11.52 -8.21 4.25
CA ASP A 176 12.08 -8.10 5.60
C ASP A 176 12.05 -9.45 6.32
N ASP A 177 10.94 -10.19 6.27
CA ASP A 177 10.84 -11.54 6.85
C ASP A 177 11.84 -12.51 6.22
N THR A 178 12.04 -12.42 4.91
CA THR A 178 13.01 -13.26 4.19
C THR A 178 14.44 -12.89 4.58
N LYS A 179 14.75 -11.61 4.70
CA LYS A 179 16.07 -11.14 5.17
C LYS A 179 16.32 -11.48 6.63
N GLU A 180 15.30 -11.40 7.48
CA GLU A 180 15.40 -11.83 8.88
C GLU A 180 15.82 -13.32 8.98
N ALA A 181 15.29 -14.14 8.09
CA ALA A 181 15.58 -15.58 8.07
C ALA A 181 16.92 -15.93 7.39
N MET A 182 17.29 -15.24 6.30
CA MET A 182 18.43 -15.61 5.44
C MET A 182 19.63 -14.68 5.55
N GLY A 183 19.46 -13.48 6.14
CA GLY A 183 20.46 -12.42 6.25
C GLY A 183 20.19 -11.27 5.28
N ASP A 184 20.67 -10.08 5.66
CA ASP A 184 20.46 -8.85 4.87
C ASP A 184 21.17 -8.84 3.50
N ASP A 185 22.14 -9.71 3.32
CA ASP A 185 22.99 -9.85 2.17
C ASP A 185 22.42 -10.78 1.07
N CYS A 186 21.15 -11.17 1.19
CA CYS A 186 20.51 -11.98 0.16
C CYS A 186 19.86 -11.12 -0.93
N ASP A 187 19.97 -11.60 -2.18
CA ASP A 187 19.27 -11.06 -3.35
C ASP A 187 17.91 -11.73 -3.47
N ILE A 188 16.84 -10.94 -3.50
CA ILE A 188 15.46 -11.42 -3.52
C ILE A 188 14.78 -10.96 -4.80
N THR A 189 14.20 -11.91 -5.55
CA THR A 189 13.33 -11.61 -6.69
C THR A 189 11.87 -11.69 -6.27
N TYR A 190 11.16 -10.59 -6.40
CA TYR A 190 9.74 -10.45 -6.13
C TYR A 190 8.99 -10.13 -7.42
N VAL A 191 7.86 -10.78 -7.65
CA VAL A 191 7.05 -10.58 -8.86
C VAL A 191 5.57 -10.85 -8.59
N GLY A 192 4.71 -10.15 -9.29
CA GLY A 192 3.27 -10.41 -9.31
C GLY A 192 2.43 -9.15 -9.52
N LEU A 193 1.15 -9.29 -9.19
CA LEU A 193 0.21 -8.19 -9.09
C LEU A 193 0.00 -7.83 -7.63
N ASN A 194 -0.49 -6.63 -7.36
CA ASN A 194 -0.84 -6.26 -5.99
C ASN A 194 -1.75 -7.28 -5.33
N HIS A 195 -1.36 -7.84 -4.20
CA HIS A 195 -2.00 -8.93 -3.46
C HIS A 195 -2.05 -10.29 -4.17
N LEU A 196 -1.38 -10.42 -5.31
CA LEU A 196 -1.23 -11.68 -6.04
C LEU A 196 0.24 -11.82 -6.46
N SER A 197 1.12 -12.12 -5.51
CA SER A 197 2.57 -11.97 -5.67
C SER A 197 3.36 -13.03 -4.93
N TRP A 198 4.60 -13.22 -5.38
CA TRP A 198 5.50 -14.26 -4.88
C TRP A 198 6.95 -13.73 -4.80
N ILE A 199 7.72 -14.29 -3.86
CA ILE A 199 9.17 -14.31 -3.97
C ILE A 199 9.52 -15.57 -4.76
N THR A 200 10.22 -15.42 -5.88
CA THR A 200 10.54 -16.50 -6.83
C THR A 200 11.99 -16.91 -6.80
N SER A 201 12.86 -16.12 -6.18
CA SER A 201 14.29 -16.43 -6.00
C SER A 201 14.81 -15.76 -4.73
N VAL A 202 15.62 -16.48 -3.99
CA VAL A 202 16.42 -15.97 -2.87
C VAL A 202 17.83 -16.48 -3.04
N LYS A 203 18.77 -15.58 -3.37
CA LYS A 203 20.17 -15.94 -3.59
C LYS A 203 21.07 -15.36 -2.49
N LYS A 204 22.00 -16.16 -1.99
CA LYS A 204 23.06 -15.74 -1.09
C LYS A 204 24.39 -16.30 -1.58
N ASP A 205 25.41 -15.46 -1.70
CA ASP A 205 26.73 -15.83 -2.25
C ASP A 205 26.61 -16.52 -3.62
N GLY A 206 25.66 -16.10 -4.45
CA GLY A 206 25.39 -16.67 -5.77
C GLY A 206 24.65 -18.02 -5.76
N LYS A 207 24.33 -18.60 -4.60
CA LYS A 207 23.59 -19.85 -4.46
C LYS A 207 22.10 -19.58 -4.32
N GLU A 208 21.27 -20.25 -5.13
CA GLU A 208 19.81 -20.23 -4.99
C GLU A 208 19.39 -21.04 -3.77
N LEU A 209 18.53 -20.46 -2.91
CA LEU A 209 18.07 -21.03 -1.63
C LEU A 209 16.58 -21.35 -1.63
N ILE A 210 15.81 -20.91 -2.62
CA ILE A 210 14.34 -20.96 -2.55
C ILE A 210 13.81 -22.39 -2.43
N ASP A 211 14.39 -23.36 -3.14
CA ASP A 211 13.93 -24.75 -3.07
C ASP A 211 14.16 -25.34 -1.66
N ASP A 212 15.31 -25.03 -1.05
CA ASP A 212 15.62 -25.49 0.32
C ASP A 212 14.66 -24.84 1.35
N MET A 213 14.31 -23.57 1.15
CA MET A 213 13.35 -22.83 2.01
C MET A 213 11.94 -23.43 1.90
N LEU A 214 11.47 -23.68 0.68
CA LEU A 214 10.15 -24.28 0.45
C LEU A 214 10.04 -25.69 0.99
N ALA A 215 11.09 -26.51 0.82
CA ALA A 215 11.13 -27.85 1.38
C ALA A 215 11.07 -27.88 2.91
N GLN A 216 11.53 -26.82 3.59
CA GLN A 216 11.41 -26.62 5.02
C GLN A 216 10.08 -25.97 5.45
N GLY A 217 9.19 -25.66 4.50
CA GLY A 217 7.91 -25.03 4.77
C GLY A 217 8.01 -23.53 5.10
N PHE A 218 9.07 -22.86 4.64
CA PHE A 218 9.21 -21.43 4.88
C PHE A 218 8.06 -20.64 4.22
N SER A 219 7.45 -19.77 5.01
CA SER A 219 6.49 -18.76 4.56
C SER A 219 6.76 -17.46 5.32
N THR A 220 6.41 -16.33 4.72
CA THR A 220 6.49 -15.04 5.42
C THR A 220 5.39 -14.89 6.45
N LYS A 221 5.60 -14.00 7.43
CA LYS A 221 4.60 -13.71 8.46
C LYS A 221 3.30 -13.24 7.84
N VAL A 222 2.19 -13.71 8.37
CA VAL A 222 0.87 -13.31 7.88
C VAL A 222 0.56 -11.89 8.35
N MET A 223 -0.02 -11.11 7.45
CA MET A 223 -0.46 -9.75 7.76
C MET A 223 -1.48 -9.74 8.90
N ALA A 224 -1.37 -8.80 9.84
CA ALA A 224 -2.25 -8.69 11.03
C ALA A 224 -3.77 -8.64 10.72
N ASN A 225 -4.13 -8.30 9.49
CA ASN A 225 -5.51 -8.25 9.02
C ASN A 225 -6.00 -9.54 8.34
N ILE A 226 -5.18 -10.58 8.26
CA ILE A 226 -5.48 -11.86 7.63
C ILE A 226 -5.38 -12.94 8.71
N LYS A 227 -6.43 -13.74 8.90
CA LYS A 227 -6.37 -14.94 9.73
C LYS A 227 -5.48 -15.97 9.04
N ASP A 228 -4.53 -16.53 9.75
CA ASP A 228 -3.60 -17.49 9.18
C ASP A 228 -4.24 -18.89 9.08
N ASP A 229 -4.30 -19.42 7.86
CA ASP A 229 -4.72 -20.80 7.58
C ASP A 229 -3.52 -21.66 7.14
N GLY A 230 -2.34 -21.04 7.00
CA GLY A 230 -1.11 -21.65 6.54
C GLY A 230 -1.15 -22.08 5.06
N PHE A 231 0.04 -22.26 4.48
CA PHE A 231 0.19 -22.93 3.19
C PHE A 231 0.70 -24.36 3.45
N SER A 232 0.06 -25.37 2.83
CA SER A 232 0.58 -26.73 2.93
C SER A 232 1.92 -26.87 2.19
N LEU A 233 2.76 -27.81 2.62
CA LEU A 233 4.02 -28.11 1.92
C LEU A 233 3.79 -28.49 0.46
N ASP A 234 2.71 -29.22 0.16
CA ASP A 234 2.34 -29.58 -1.21
C ASP A 234 2.01 -28.34 -2.04
N CYS A 235 1.30 -27.34 -1.45
CA CYS A 235 1.01 -26.07 -2.10
C CYS A 235 2.31 -25.30 -2.39
N LEU A 236 3.18 -25.13 -1.41
CA LEU A 236 4.46 -24.42 -1.56
C LEU A 236 5.34 -25.06 -2.63
N ASN A 237 5.45 -26.40 -2.62
CA ASN A 237 6.23 -27.14 -3.61
C ASN A 237 5.64 -27.07 -5.02
N ALA A 238 4.30 -27.05 -5.15
CA ALA A 238 3.62 -26.92 -6.43
C ALA A 238 3.79 -25.51 -7.03
N VAL A 239 3.64 -24.48 -6.20
CA VAL A 239 3.79 -23.07 -6.59
C VAL A 239 5.25 -22.71 -6.90
N ARG A 240 6.21 -23.35 -6.22
CA ARG A 240 7.66 -23.12 -6.36
C ARG A 240 8.07 -21.65 -6.12
N GLY A 241 7.39 -20.99 -5.22
CA GLY A 241 7.66 -19.63 -4.80
C GLY A 241 7.06 -19.38 -3.42
N ILE A 242 7.55 -18.38 -2.69
CA ILE A 242 7.00 -18.00 -1.40
C ILE A 242 5.82 -17.06 -1.67
N PRO A 243 4.56 -17.50 -1.47
CA PRO A 243 3.39 -16.71 -1.78
C PRO A 243 3.16 -15.62 -0.74
N SER A 244 2.61 -14.49 -1.16
CA SER A 244 2.10 -13.48 -0.23
C SER A 244 0.94 -14.05 0.61
N SER A 245 0.76 -13.56 1.83
CA SER A 245 -0.31 -14.03 2.72
C SER A 245 -1.73 -13.82 2.14
N TYR A 246 -1.91 -12.89 1.20
CA TYR A 246 -3.17 -12.71 0.47
C TYR A 246 -3.53 -13.91 -0.42
N LEU A 247 -2.54 -14.67 -0.89
CA LEU A 247 -2.78 -15.86 -1.68
C LEU A 247 -3.46 -17.01 -0.90
N GLN A 248 -3.57 -16.91 0.42
CA GLN A 248 -4.43 -17.80 1.19
C GLN A 248 -5.90 -17.67 0.79
N TYR A 249 -6.37 -16.50 0.34
CA TYR A 249 -7.73 -16.34 -0.20
C TYR A 249 -7.96 -17.11 -1.51
N TYR A 250 -6.88 -17.48 -2.19
CA TYR A 250 -6.89 -18.25 -3.42
C TYR A 250 -6.57 -19.74 -3.17
N TYR A 251 -5.41 -20.03 -2.59
CA TYR A 251 -4.93 -21.41 -2.38
C TYR A 251 -5.65 -22.12 -1.23
N CYS A 252 -6.11 -21.39 -0.21
CA CYS A 252 -6.81 -21.94 0.96
C CYS A 252 -8.30 -21.53 0.95
N ARG A 253 -8.90 -21.37 -0.24
CA ARG A 253 -10.23 -20.77 -0.44
C ARG A 253 -11.31 -21.38 0.46
N ASP A 254 -11.41 -22.71 0.54
CA ASP A 254 -12.50 -23.37 1.27
C ASP A 254 -12.36 -23.20 2.78
N ALA A 255 -11.15 -23.25 3.30
CA ALA A 255 -10.86 -22.95 4.71
C ALA A 255 -11.19 -21.48 5.03
N LYS A 256 -10.74 -20.53 4.17
CA LYS A 256 -11.05 -19.10 4.31
C LYS A 256 -12.55 -18.82 4.29
N LEU A 257 -13.27 -19.39 3.34
CA LEU A 257 -14.71 -19.20 3.23
C LEU A 257 -15.44 -19.74 4.46
N LYS A 258 -15.04 -20.92 4.95
CA LYS A 258 -15.59 -21.50 6.17
C LYS A 258 -15.38 -20.56 7.35
N HIS A 259 -14.13 -20.13 7.60
CA HIS A 259 -13.80 -19.22 8.70
C HIS A 259 -14.57 -17.91 8.61
N GLN A 260 -14.66 -17.28 7.42
CA GLN A 260 -15.41 -16.03 7.25
C GLN A 260 -16.90 -16.16 7.55
N LYS A 261 -17.49 -17.35 7.34
CA LYS A 261 -18.89 -17.62 7.68
C LYS A 261 -19.10 -17.93 9.18
N GLU A 262 -18.08 -18.47 9.84
CA GLU A 262 -18.11 -18.81 11.25
C GLU A 262 -17.67 -17.66 12.17
N ASP A 263 -16.92 -16.69 11.64
CA ASP A 263 -16.43 -15.54 12.41
C ASP A 263 -17.61 -14.66 12.89
N GLU A 264 -17.63 -14.33 14.18
CA GLU A 264 -18.63 -13.44 14.78
C GLU A 264 -18.65 -12.05 14.13
N LYS A 265 -17.49 -11.56 13.75
CA LYS A 265 -17.29 -10.23 13.15
C LYS A 265 -16.41 -10.33 11.93
N CYS A 266 -16.87 -9.80 10.80
CA CYS A 266 -16.01 -9.58 9.66
C CYS A 266 -14.96 -8.49 9.96
N ARG A 267 -13.87 -8.47 9.20
CA ARG A 267 -12.77 -7.52 9.40
C ARG A 267 -13.23 -6.05 9.34
N ALA A 268 -14.23 -5.73 8.52
CA ALA A 268 -14.78 -4.37 8.46
C ALA A 268 -15.34 -3.91 9.81
N ARG A 269 -16.06 -4.78 10.54
CA ARG A 269 -16.56 -4.48 11.87
C ARG A 269 -15.45 -4.21 12.88
N VAL A 270 -14.43 -5.06 12.88
CA VAL A 270 -13.23 -4.86 13.71
C VAL A 270 -12.55 -3.52 13.39
N CYS A 271 -12.44 -3.18 12.11
CA CYS A 271 -11.87 -1.89 11.69
C CYS A 271 -12.72 -0.70 12.11
N MET A 272 -14.05 -0.81 12.13
CA MET A 272 -14.94 0.27 12.62
C MET A 272 -14.71 0.52 14.11
N GLU A 273 -14.62 -0.53 14.92
CA GLU A 273 -14.37 -0.43 16.36
C GLU A 273 -13.01 0.24 16.64
N ILE A 274 -11.95 -0.24 15.99
CA ILE A 274 -10.61 0.35 16.13
C ILE A 274 -10.59 1.81 15.62
N GLU A 275 -11.32 2.14 14.55
CA GLU A 275 -11.36 3.50 14.02
C GLU A 275 -11.97 4.49 15.02
N GLU A 276 -13.10 4.13 15.66
CA GLU A 276 -13.71 5.00 16.66
C GLU A 276 -12.81 5.16 17.91
N GLU A 277 -12.18 4.10 18.38
CA GLU A 277 -11.24 4.16 19.50
C GLU A 277 -10.02 5.04 19.17
N LEU A 278 -9.48 4.90 17.95
CA LEU A 278 -8.39 5.76 17.47
C LEU A 278 -8.82 7.23 17.39
N LEU A 279 -10.03 7.53 16.89
CA LEU A 279 -10.52 8.89 16.79
C LEU A 279 -10.74 9.51 18.20
N GLU A 280 -11.17 8.72 19.17
CA GLU A 280 -11.25 9.16 20.58
C GLU A 280 -9.85 9.50 21.11
N MET A 281 -8.87 8.60 20.94
CA MET A 281 -7.48 8.86 21.34
C MET A 281 -6.90 10.11 20.64
N TYR A 282 -7.17 10.29 19.33
CA TYR A 282 -6.67 11.42 18.56
C TYR A 282 -7.27 12.76 18.99
N SER A 283 -8.46 12.73 19.60
CA SER A 283 -9.11 13.90 20.14
C SER A 283 -8.45 14.43 21.42
N ASP A 284 -7.62 13.62 22.09
CA ASP A 284 -6.82 14.05 23.23
C ASP A 284 -5.74 15.03 22.75
N GLU A 285 -5.85 16.30 23.18
CA GLU A 285 -4.92 17.36 22.81
C GLU A 285 -3.50 17.14 23.34
N THR A 286 -3.31 16.27 24.34
CA THR A 286 -2.00 15.92 24.89
C THR A 286 -1.27 14.87 24.05
N LEU A 287 -1.99 14.13 23.22
CA LEU A 287 -1.39 13.14 22.32
C LEU A 287 -0.60 13.84 21.20
N VAL A 288 0.69 13.52 21.11
CA VAL A 288 1.64 14.11 20.17
C VAL A 288 2.43 13.07 19.37
N THR A 289 2.03 11.81 19.46
CA THR A 289 2.64 10.67 18.73
C THR A 289 1.55 9.72 18.28
N LYS A 290 1.84 8.90 17.26
CA LYS A 290 0.90 7.84 16.88
C LYS A 290 0.75 6.82 18.01
N PRO A 291 -0.47 6.39 18.38
CA PRO A 291 -0.68 5.37 19.39
C PRO A 291 -0.41 3.96 18.82
N ALA A 292 0.00 3.03 19.70
CA ALA A 292 0.27 1.63 19.32
C ALA A 292 -0.97 0.90 18.77
N LEU A 293 -2.18 1.32 19.15
CA LEU A 293 -3.43 0.75 18.61
C LEU A 293 -3.50 0.83 17.08
N LEU A 294 -2.86 1.84 16.47
CA LEU A 294 -2.84 2.00 15.03
C LEU A 294 -2.23 0.78 14.30
N ASP A 295 -1.26 0.11 14.90
CA ASP A 295 -0.61 -1.07 14.32
C ASP A 295 -1.60 -2.24 14.13
N GLN A 296 -2.65 -2.33 14.98
CA GLN A 296 -3.69 -3.37 14.87
C GLN A 296 -4.65 -3.14 13.70
N ARG A 297 -4.70 -1.93 13.16
CA ARG A 297 -5.52 -1.62 11.99
C ARG A 297 -5.01 -2.30 10.71
N GLY A 298 -3.75 -2.74 10.70
CA GLY A 298 -3.01 -3.24 9.53
C GLY A 298 -2.35 -2.08 8.77
N GLY A 299 -1.34 -2.33 7.97
CA GLY A 299 -0.63 -1.28 7.22
C GLY A 299 0.62 -0.74 7.93
N HIS A 300 1.13 -1.45 8.91
CA HIS A 300 2.45 -1.18 9.48
C HIS A 300 3.50 -1.05 8.36
N LYS A 301 4.38 -0.04 8.45
CA LYS A 301 5.39 0.32 7.44
C LYS A 301 4.87 0.99 6.14
N TYR A 302 3.57 1.26 5.99
CA TYR A 302 3.07 2.00 4.81
C TYR A 302 3.73 3.37 4.67
N SER A 303 3.91 4.07 5.76
CA SER A 303 4.56 5.38 5.79
C SER A 303 6.02 5.34 5.37
N LEU A 304 6.72 4.28 5.82
CA LEU A 304 8.12 4.09 5.43
C LEU A 304 8.23 3.91 3.92
N ALA A 305 7.33 3.12 3.31
CA ALA A 305 7.27 2.95 1.86
C ALA A 305 7.04 4.27 1.13
N ALA A 306 6.00 5.04 1.54
CA ALA A 306 5.68 6.30 0.88
C ALA A 306 6.80 7.32 0.99
N VAL A 307 7.28 7.53 2.20
CA VAL A 307 8.27 8.56 2.45
C VAL A 307 9.62 8.16 1.83
N SER A 308 9.98 6.87 1.86
CA SER A 308 11.15 6.36 1.13
C SER A 308 11.04 6.61 -0.37
N LEU A 309 9.86 6.34 -0.97
CA LEU A 309 9.61 6.59 -2.39
C LEU A 309 9.72 8.08 -2.73
N ILE A 310 9.07 8.93 -1.94
CA ILE A 310 9.15 10.39 -2.09
C ILE A 310 10.59 10.89 -1.97
N ASP A 311 11.33 10.38 -1.00
CA ASP A 311 12.74 10.73 -0.76
C ASP A 311 13.63 10.30 -1.93
N SER A 312 13.40 9.11 -2.49
CA SER A 312 14.15 8.61 -3.63
C SER A 312 13.89 9.42 -4.89
N ILE A 313 12.64 9.81 -5.15
CA ILE A 313 12.30 10.68 -6.28
C ILE A 313 12.86 12.09 -6.06
N ALA A 314 12.67 12.67 -4.87
CA ALA A 314 13.05 14.04 -4.56
C ALA A 314 14.57 14.25 -4.62
N ASN A 315 15.36 13.28 -4.15
CA ASN A 315 16.80 13.35 -4.06
C ASN A 315 17.54 12.53 -5.13
N ASP A 316 16.82 11.93 -6.09
CA ASP A 316 17.36 11.07 -7.18
C ASP A 316 18.28 9.95 -6.66
N LYS A 317 17.83 9.23 -5.63
CA LYS A 317 18.69 8.24 -4.93
C LYS A 317 19.02 7.01 -5.76
N ARG A 318 18.15 6.66 -6.71
CA ARG A 318 18.28 5.48 -7.58
C ARG A 318 18.36 4.17 -6.81
N ASP A 319 17.66 4.09 -5.69
CA ASP A 319 17.50 2.86 -4.93
C ASP A 319 16.40 1.96 -5.53
N VAL A 320 16.48 0.68 -5.20
CA VAL A 320 15.51 -0.31 -5.68
C VAL A 320 14.35 -0.39 -4.71
N GLN A 321 13.13 -0.19 -5.21
CA GLN A 321 11.91 -0.36 -4.43
C GLN A 321 10.87 -1.17 -5.21
N ILE A 322 9.96 -1.87 -4.51
CA ILE A 322 8.87 -2.59 -5.14
C ILE A 322 7.66 -1.67 -5.18
N VAL A 323 7.17 -1.44 -6.38
CA VAL A 323 6.07 -0.51 -6.68
C VAL A 323 5.11 -1.09 -7.70
N ASN A 324 3.87 -0.61 -7.71
CA ASN A 324 2.91 -0.92 -8.77
C ASN A 324 3.13 0.06 -9.92
N ILE A 325 3.56 -0.47 -11.06
CA ILE A 325 3.90 0.26 -12.30
C ILE A 325 3.61 -0.59 -13.54
N LYS A 326 3.60 0.04 -14.74
CA LYS A 326 3.42 -0.68 -16.00
C LYS A 326 4.50 -1.75 -16.20
N ASN A 327 4.10 -2.85 -16.83
CA ASN A 327 4.97 -3.97 -17.18
C ASN A 327 6.14 -3.55 -18.07
N ASN A 328 5.87 -2.82 -19.16
CA ASN A 328 6.88 -2.38 -20.13
C ASN A 328 7.89 -3.47 -20.50
N GLY A 329 7.42 -4.71 -20.73
CA GLY A 329 8.24 -5.86 -21.11
C GLY A 329 9.03 -6.51 -19.96
N THR A 330 8.74 -6.21 -18.69
CA THR A 330 9.40 -6.86 -17.54
C THR A 330 8.99 -8.34 -17.43
N VAL A 331 7.73 -8.65 -17.76
CA VAL A 331 7.15 -9.99 -17.82
C VAL A 331 6.58 -10.19 -19.22
N ASP A 332 7.12 -11.12 -19.99
CA ASP A 332 6.86 -11.28 -21.42
C ASP A 332 5.49 -11.86 -21.79
N PHE A 333 4.80 -12.52 -20.85
CA PHE A 333 3.46 -13.07 -21.07
C PHE A 333 2.31 -12.13 -20.66
N MET A 334 2.63 -10.88 -20.26
CA MET A 334 1.67 -9.84 -19.92
C MET A 334 1.82 -8.64 -20.85
N ASP A 335 0.74 -7.91 -21.07
CA ASP A 335 0.79 -6.71 -21.90
C ASP A 335 1.64 -5.59 -21.26
N ASP A 336 2.27 -4.76 -22.09
CA ASP A 336 3.13 -3.67 -21.61
C ASP A 336 2.40 -2.68 -20.71
N ASP A 337 1.10 -2.49 -20.95
CA ASP A 337 0.22 -1.59 -20.20
C ASP A 337 -0.36 -2.20 -18.90
N ASP A 338 -0.21 -3.50 -18.68
CA ASP A 338 -0.61 -4.13 -17.43
C ASP A 338 0.22 -3.60 -16.26
N VAL A 339 -0.39 -3.39 -15.11
CA VAL A 339 0.30 -2.90 -13.93
C VAL A 339 0.71 -4.05 -13.01
N LEU A 340 2.01 -4.18 -12.82
CA LEU A 340 2.65 -5.18 -11.97
C LEU A 340 3.16 -4.58 -10.67
N GLU A 341 3.29 -5.40 -9.64
CA GLU A 341 3.99 -5.08 -8.40
C GLU A 341 5.41 -5.69 -8.48
N ILE A 342 6.37 -4.88 -8.90
CA ILE A 342 7.72 -5.30 -9.27
C ILE A 342 8.78 -4.33 -8.77
N ALA A 343 10.04 -4.80 -8.77
CA ALA A 343 11.20 -4.00 -8.43
C ALA A 343 11.53 -2.96 -9.52
N ALA A 344 11.76 -1.72 -9.11
CA ALA A 344 12.18 -0.63 -9.98
C ALA A 344 13.27 0.22 -9.31
N VAL A 345 14.15 0.82 -10.13
CA VAL A 345 15.09 1.85 -9.69
C VAL A 345 14.36 3.17 -9.61
N ILE A 346 14.26 3.73 -8.42
CA ILE A 346 13.50 4.94 -8.14
C ILE A 346 14.43 6.15 -8.09
N GLY A 347 14.19 7.08 -8.99
CA GLY A 347 14.84 8.39 -9.06
C GLY A 347 13.89 9.43 -9.65
N LYS A 348 14.43 10.55 -10.12
CA LYS A 348 13.64 11.58 -10.83
C LYS A 348 12.94 11.01 -12.05
N ASP A 349 13.65 10.12 -12.75
CA ASP A 349 13.16 9.34 -13.87
C ASP A 349 13.06 7.89 -13.41
N LEU A 350 11.87 7.31 -13.54
CA LEU A 350 11.65 5.90 -13.23
C LEU A 350 12.43 5.03 -14.23
N SER A 351 13.21 4.08 -13.73
CA SER A 351 13.84 3.05 -14.54
C SER A 351 13.45 1.67 -14.04
N LEU A 352 12.92 0.85 -14.95
CA LEU A 352 12.58 -0.54 -14.64
C LEU A 352 13.84 -1.37 -14.48
N ILE A 353 13.85 -2.26 -13.50
CA ILE A 353 14.79 -3.36 -13.47
C ILE A 353 14.17 -4.47 -14.31
N HIS A 354 14.76 -4.75 -15.48
CA HIS A 354 14.41 -5.97 -16.20
C HIS A 354 14.76 -7.15 -15.30
N ILE A 355 13.74 -7.85 -14.84
CA ILE A 355 13.92 -9.16 -14.23
C ILE A 355 14.29 -10.07 -15.41
N SER A 356 15.60 -10.31 -15.59
CA SER A 356 16.07 -11.29 -16.58
C SER A 356 15.41 -12.62 -16.24
N GLU A 357 14.49 -13.05 -17.08
CA GLU A 357 13.65 -14.24 -17.08
C GLU A 357 13.33 -14.82 -15.69
N PRO A 358 12.06 -14.99 -15.37
CA PRO A 358 11.71 -15.98 -14.36
C PRO A 358 12.17 -17.33 -14.92
N THR A 359 13.29 -17.80 -14.44
CA THR A 359 13.89 -19.10 -14.88
C THR A 359 12.95 -20.28 -14.59
N ARG A 360 11.72 -20.01 -14.17
CA ARG A 360 10.69 -21.00 -13.83
C ARG A 360 9.31 -20.46 -14.20
N PRO A 361 8.53 -21.14 -15.08
CA PRO A 361 7.17 -20.74 -15.34
C PRO A 361 6.35 -20.87 -14.04
N ILE A 362 5.79 -19.75 -13.56
CA ILE A 362 4.75 -19.77 -12.53
C ILE A 362 3.51 -20.25 -13.27
N SER A 363 3.13 -21.51 -13.06
CA SER A 363 1.86 -22.04 -13.57
C SER A 363 0.73 -21.32 -12.84
N ILE A 364 0.17 -20.31 -13.49
CA ILE A 364 -1.11 -19.70 -13.11
C ILE A 364 -2.19 -20.54 -13.82
N SER A 365 -2.60 -21.64 -13.21
CA SER A 365 -3.72 -22.47 -13.68
C SER A 365 -4.90 -22.34 -12.72
#